data_734fff236abfe0d2ce75c67bb0ec6240
#
_entry.id   734fff236abfe0d2ce75c67bb0ec6240
#
_cell.length_a   1.000
_cell.length_b   1.000
_cell.length_c   1.000
_cell.angle_alpha   90.00
_cell.angle_beta   90.00
_cell.angle_gamma   90.00
#
_symmetry.space_group_name_H-M   'P 1'
#
loop_
_entity.id
_entity.type
_entity.pdbx_description
1 polymer ?
#
loop_
_entity_poly.entity_id
_entity_poly.type
_entity_poly.pdbx_seq_one_letter_code
_entity_poly.pdbx_strand_id
1 'polypeptide(L)'
;MTRKEIFDILDRAKSVFFTGIGGISMSSIAFVLSARGKNVAGSDRAENDMTKKLISSGISVFHGHDAKNVVNYDAVVYTGAVDFSNPELSEALKRGIPVIYRADALAYLMQTYKNRIGVSGSHGKSTCTAMISHIFVSAGNDPCVMCGATLPELSSAYRVGGGDDFIFEACEYKDSFLEFLPSIAVILNIDVDHTDYFTGGIEQIKTSFEKYAAIPFECSENPLVVSNADDENTVSALSDTEKTTFGIKENADFRAVNISSVNGHAVFDILKHGNFLCHVKLKVPGEHNIYNALAAAICADFCGISSEATGKALSDFCGIERRFQLMGSVGGADVYIDYAHHPREIAASLSAAREIDRDGKLYCIFEPHTFSRTAALFDDFVNVFSAADKTLFVDIYAAREVNVSGVDSRMLAEKTRNGEYACSYADAAEKMRLYAKKGDIILILGAGTVNEIASLLCDKQ
;
A
#
# COMPACT_ATOMS: atom_id res chain seq x y z
N MET A 1 -15.15 20.87 -16.82
CA MET A 1 -16.20 20.88 -15.76
C MET A 1 -15.52 21.26 -14.47
N THR A 2 -16.16 22.07 -13.64
CA THR A 2 -15.72 22.32 -12.26
C THR A 2 -16.02 21.09 -11.38
N ARG A 3 -15.32 20.94 -10.26
CA ARG A 3 -15.55 19.82 -9.32
C ARG A 3 -17.00 19.82 -8.82
N LYS A 4 -17.60 20.99 -8.59
CA LYS A 4 -19.00 21.11 -8.18
C LYS A 4 -19.97 20.60 -9.26
N GLU A 5 -19.76 20.94 -10.53
CA GLU A 5 -20.58 20.42 -11.63
C GLU A 5 -20.49 18.91 -11.74
N ILE A 6 -19.29 18.33 -11.54
CA ILE A 6 -19.08 16.87 -11.55
C ILE A 6 -19.87 16.21 -10.40
N PHE A 7 -19.83 16.80 -9.22
CA PHE A 7 -20.56 16.29 -8.05
C PHE A 7 -22.07 16.32 -8.28
N ASP A 8 -22.61 17.44 -8.80
CA ASP A 8 -24.03 17.57 -9.15
C ASP A 8 -24.45 16.53 -10.21
N ILE A 9 -23.58 16.22 -11.17
CA ILE A 9 -23.81 15.18 -12.19
C ILE A 9 -23.89 13.80 -11.53
N LEU A 10 -22.88 13.46 -10.72
CA LEU A 10 -22.83 12.15 -10.06
C LEU A 10 -23.96 11.95 -9.06
N ASP A 11 -24.43 13.00 -8.38
CA ASP A 11 -25.60 12.93 -7.51
C ASP A 11 -26.86 12.56 -8.28
N ARG A 12 -27.10 13.20 -9.41
CA ARG A 12 -28.30 13.00 -10.25
C ARG A 12 -28.24 11.71 -11.08
N ALA A 13 -27.04 11.22 -11.41
CA ALA A 13 -26.87 10.04 -12.23
C ALA A 13 -27.46 8.79 -11.54
N LYS A 14 -28.35 8.09 -12.25
CA LYS A 14 -28.90 6.80 -11.82
C LYS A 14 -28.05 5.63 -12.32
N SER A 15 -27.35 5.85 -13.43
CA SER A 15 -26.50 4.86 -14.09
C SER A 15 -25.13 5.44 -14.41
N VAL A 16 -24.06 4.68 -14.10
CA VAL A 16 -22.67 5.08 -14.30
C VAL A 16 -21.89 3.96 -14.98
N PHE A 17 -21.23 4.28 -16.07
CA PHE A 17 -20.37 3.34 -16.79
C PHE A 17 -18.91 3.60 -16.48
N PHE A 18 -18.11 2.53 -16.35
CA PHE A 18 -16.68 2.59 -16.04
C PHE A 18 -15.83 2.05 -17.18
N THR A 19 -15.04 2.90 -17.84
CA THR A 19 -14.06 2.47 -18.84
C THR A 19 -12.73 2.13 -18.16
N GLY A 20 -12.35 0.86 -18.17
CA GLY A 20 -11.22 0.30 -17.41
C GLY A 20 -11.60 -0.09 -15.97
N ILE A 21 -12.75 -0.73 -15.80
CA ILE A 21 -13.36 -1.06 -14.49
C ILE A 21 -12.53 -2.05 -13.65
N GLY A 22 -11.68 -2.88 -14.29
CA GLY A 22 -10.88 -3.91 -13.61
C GLY A 22 -9.67 -3.39 -12.83
N GLY A 23 -9.37 -2.09 -12.91
CA GLY A 23 -8.36 -1.46 -12.09
C GLY A 23 -8.79 -1.37 -10.61
N ILE A 24 -7.85 -1.56 -9.65
CA ILE A 24 -8.13 -1.59 -8.20
C ILE A 24 -8.98 -0.39 -7.75
N SER A 25 -8.55 0.83 -8.06
CA SER A 25 -9.27 2.05 -7.66
C SER A 25 -10.61 2.22 -8.41
N MET A 26 -10.68 1.85 -9.70
CA MET A 26 -11.90 1.93 -10.50
C MET A 26 -12.97 0.98 -9.98
N SER A 27 -12.59 -0.26 -9.70
CA SER A 27 -13.49 -1.28 -9.15
C SER A 27 -14.01 -0.88 -7.76
N SER A 28 -13.16 -0.31 -6.91
CA SER A 28 -13.59 0.16 -5.57
C SER A 28 -14.65 1.27 -5.67
N ILE A 29 -14.45 2.26 -6.56
CA ILE A 29 -15.46 3.31 -6.81
C ILE A 29 -16.76 2.69 -7.34
N ALA A 30 -16.65 1.74 -8.29
CA ALA A 30 -17.79 1.04 -8.87
C ALA A 30 -18.61 0.29 -7.81
N PHE A 31 -17.94 -0.43 -6.90
CA PHE A 31 -18.59 -1.13 -5.79
C PHE A 31 -19.33 -0.17 -4.87
N VAL A 32 -18.70 0.94 -4.45
CA VAL A 32 -19.33 1.93 -3.55
C VAL A 32 -20.55 2.56 -4.22
N LEU A 33 -20.46 2.96 -5.49
CA LEU A 33 -21.60 3.52 -6.22
C LEU A 33 -22.75 2.51 -6.39
N SER A 34 -22.43 1.24 -6.67
CA SER A 34 -23.40 0.15 -6.77
C SER A 34 -24.09 -0.10 -5.42
N ALA A 35 -23.33 -0.17 -4.31
CA ALA A 35 -23.86 -0.34 -2.97
C ALA A 35 -24.78 0.84 -2.54
N ARG A 36 -24.58 2.03 -3.12
CA ARG A 36 -25.45 3.21 -2.96
C ARG A 36 -26.66 3.22 -3.92
N GLY A 37 -26.91 2.11 -4.59
CA GLY A 37 -28.11 1.93 -5.41
C GLY A 37 -28.00 2.49 -6.83
N LYS A 38 -26.83 2.90 -7.31
CA LYS A 38 -26.64 3.28 -8.71
C LYS A 38 -26.50 2.03 -9.58
N ASN A 39 -27.08 2.08 -10.79
CA ASN A 39 -26.83 1.05 -11.80
C ASN A 39 -25.42 1.22 -12.37
N VAL A 40 -24.52 0.30 -12.03
CA VAL A 40 -23.13 0.36 -12.41
C VAL A 40 -22.78 -0.75 -13.39
N ALA A 41 -22.07 -0.40 -14.45
CA ALA A 41 -21.43 -1.34 -15.36
C ALA A 41 -20.08 -0.78 -15.84
N GLY A 42 -19.30 -1.58 -16.53
CA GLY A 42 -18.07 -1.10 -17.12
C GLY A 42 -17.43 -2.07 -18.08
N SER A 43 -16.31 -1.69 -18.65
CA SER A 43 -15.51 -2.49 -19.57
C SER A 43 -14.08 -2.61 -19.10
N ASP A 44 -13.41 -3.71 -19.46
CA ASP A 44 -11.97 -3.87 -19.31
C ASP A 44 -11.41 -4.70 -20.47
N ARG A 45 -10.12 -4.48 -20.80
CA ARG A 45 -9.44 -5.26 -21.84
C ARG A 45 -9.13 -6.69 -21.43
N ALA A 46 -8.86 -6.89 -20.15
CA ALA A 46 -8.44 -8.17 -19.58
C ALA A 46 -9.42 -8.64 -18.50
N GLU A 47 -9.67 -9.92 -18.49
CA GLU A 47 -10.29 -10.57 -17.35
C GLU A 47 -9.24 -10.71 -16.23
N ASN A 48 -9.59 -10.31 -15.03
CA ASN A 48 -8.75 -10.42 -13.84
C ASN A 48 -9.62 -10.71 -12.62
N ASP A 49 -9.00 -10.91 -11.46
CA ASP A 49 -9.74 -11.26 -10.24
C ASP A 49 -10.71 -10.16 -9.82
N MET A 50 -10.39 -8.87 -10.12
CA MET A 50 -11.29 -7.75 -9.84
C MET A 50 -12.54 -7.78 -10.72
N THR A 51 -12.40 -8.03 -12.03
CA THR A 51 -13.56 -8.17 -12.93
C THR A 51 -14.45 -9.33 -12.54
N LYS A 52 -13.86 -10.46 -12.09
CA LYS A 52 -14.62 -11.61 -11.57
C LYS A 52 -15.41 -11.25 -10.31
N LYS A 53 -14.79 -10.53 -9.37
CA LYS A 53 -15.44 -10.04 -8.14
C LYS A 53 -16.59 -9.07 -8.47
N LEU A 54 -16.42 -8.16 -9.41
CA LEU A 54 -17.47 -7.24 -9.87
C LEU A 54 -18.67 -8.02 -10.41
N ILE A 55 -18.44 -9.00 -11.30
CA ILE A 55 -19.48 -9.84 -11.88
C ILE A 55 -20.23 -10.64 -10.79
N SER A 56 -19.49 -11.25 -9.86
CA SER A 56 -20.11 -12.01 -8.76
C SER A 56 -20.95 -11.14 -7.81
N SER A 57 -20.67 -9.82 -7.78
CA SER A 57 -21.45 -8.83 -7.02
C SER A 57 -22.60 -8.21 -7.82
N GLY A 58 -22.90 -8.72 -9.02
CA GLY A 58 -24.01 -8.25 -9.85
C GLY A 58 -23.70 -7.04 -10.73
N ILE A 59 -22.45 -6.60 -10.82
CA ILE A 59 -22.03 -5.50 -11.70
C ILE A 59 -21.68 -6.08 -13.08
N SER A 60 -22.30 -5.55 -14.13
CA SER A 60 -22.06 -5.98 -15.50
C SER A 60 -20.69 -5.53 -16.00
N VAL A 61 -19.84 -6.45 -16.45
CA VAL A 61 -18.52 -6.15 -17.01
C VAL A 61 -18.44 -6.63 -18.45
N PHE A 62 -18.17 -5.71 -19.38
CA PHE A 62 -17.96 -6.01 -20.80
C PHE A 62 -16.48 -6.27 -21.06
N HIS A 63 -16.20 -7.27 -21.89
CA HIS A 63 -14.85 -7.57 -22.31
C HIS A 63 -14.50 -6.75 -23.57
N GLY A 64 -13.44 -5.96 -23.49
CA GLY A 64 -13.07 -5.01 -24.54
C GLY A 64 -13.89 -3.71 -24.53
N HIS A 65 -13.45 -2.72 -25.30
CA HIS A 65 -14.08 -1.41 -25.39
C HIS A 65 -14.89 -1.29 -26.70
N ASP A 66 -16.18 -0.96 -26.58
CA ASP A 66 -17.09 -0.78 -27.72
C ASP A 66 -17.97 0.46 -27.48
N ALA A 67 -18.12 1.30 -28.50
CA ALA A 67 -18.93 2.51 -28.48
C ALA A 67 -20.39 2.27 -28.01
N LYS A 68 -20.96 1.09 -28.30
CA LYS A 68 -22.32 0.75 -27.87
C LYS A 68 -22.48 0.54 -26.37
N ASN A 69 -21.39 0.27 -25.65
CA ASN A 69 -21.44 -0.01 -24.22
C ASN A 69 -21.94 1.18 -23.40
N VAL A 70 -21.69 2.42 -23.83
CA VAL A 70 -21.96 3.66 -23.04
C VAL A 70 -23.32 4.30 -23.33
N VAL A 71 -24.07 3.81 -24.33
CA VAL A 71 -25.24 4.50 -24.90
C VAL A 71 -26.35 4.81 -23.90
N ASN A 72 -26.52 4.02 -22.87
CA ASN A 72 -27.64 4.08 -21.93
C ASN A 72 -27.23 4.52 -20.51
N TYR A 73 -26.10 5.19 -20.36
CA TYR A 73 -25.59 5.62 -19.07
C TYR A 73 -25.64 7.16 -18.93
N ASP A 74 -25.87 7.64 -17.70
CA ASP A 74 -25.96 9.05 -17.38
C ASP A 74 -24.58 9.71 -17.26
N ALA A 75 -23.54 8.94 -16.94
CA ALA A 75 -22.16 9.39 -16.85
C ALA A 75 -21.19 8.25 -17.17
N VAL A 76 -19.99 8.60 -17.64
CA VAL A 76 -18.88 7.67 -17.88
C VAL A 76 -17.70 8.07 -17.00
N VAL A 77 -17.18 7.15 -16.21
CA VAL A 77 -15.95 7.31 -15.42
C VAL A 77 -14.81 6.60 -16.14
N TYR A 78 -13.65 7.25 -16.26
CA TYR A 78 -12.49 6.67 -16.95
C TYR A 78 -11.21 6.80 -16.15
N THR A 79 -10.24 5.89 -16.41
CA THR A 79 -8.91 5.89 -15.81
C THR A 79 -7.88 6.56 -16.73
N GLY A 80 -6.82 7.12 -16.16
CA GLY A 80 -5.72 7.74 -16.94
C GLY A 80 -4.93 6.77 -17.85
N ALA A 81 -5.20 5.45 -17.75
CA ALA A 81 -4.65 4.46 -18.68
C ALA A 81 -5.40 4.41 -20.03
N VAL A 82 -6.50 5.13 -20.15
CA VAL A 82 -7.36 5.19 -21.32
C VAL A 82 -7.35 6.62 -21.88
N ASP A 83 -7.02 6.78 -23.15
CA ASP A 83 -7.05 8.07 -23.84
C ASP A 83 -8.37 8.33 -24.57
N PHE A 84 -8.58 9.54 -25.07
CA PHE A 84 -9.82 9.96 -25.73
C PHE A 84 -10.01 9.36 -27.14
N SER A 85 -9.05 8.58 -27.68
CA SER A 85 -9.25 7.77 -28.88
C SER A 85 -10.05 6.50 -28.60
N ASN A 86 -10.25 6.15 -27.33
CA ASN A 86 -11.07 5.02 -26.91
C ASN A 86 -12.51 5.18 -27.44
N PRO A 87 -13.10 4.12 -28.06
CA PRO A 87 -14.42 4.21 -28.68
C PRO A 87 -15.53 4.58 -27.68
N GLU A 88 -15.43 4.16 -26.40
CA GLU A 88 -16.42 4.48 -25.37
C GLU A 88 -16.37 5.96 -24.99
N LEU A 89 -15.17 6.51 -24.76
CA LEU A 89 -15.01 7.93 -24.43
C LEU A 89 -15.41 8.82 -25.61
N SER A 90 -14.98 8.44 -26.82
CA SER A 90 -15.34 9.16 -28.05
C SER A 90 -16.85 9.19 -28.28
N GLU A 91 -17.55 8.07 -28.07
CA GLU A 91 -19.01 8.00 -28.23
C GLU A 91 -19.75 8.76 -27.12
N ALA A 92 -19.29 8.67 -25.87
CA ALA A 92 -19.85 9.45 -24.77
C ALA A 92 -19.81 10.95 -25.05
N LEU A 93 -18.66 11.46 -25.50
CA LEU A 93 -18.52 12.87 -25.88
C LEU A 93 -19.43 13.27 -27.03
N LYS A 94 -19.56 12.44 -28.08
CA LYS A 94 -20.48 12.70 -29.22
C LYS A 94 -21.93 12.80 -28.77
N ARG A 95 -22.33 12.04 -27.77
CA ARG A 95 -23.71 12.04 -27.22
C ARG A 95 -23.94 13.07 -26.13
N GLY A 96 -22.90 13.82 -25.74
CA GLY A 96 -23.00 14.77 -24.62
C GLY A 96 -23.14 14.09 -23.25
N ILE A 97 -22.75 12.80 -23.15
CA ILE A 97 -22.70 12.09 -21.86
C ILE A 97 -21.48 12.62 -21.10
N PRO A 98 -21.63 13.07 -19.83
CA PRO A 98 -20.51 13.53 -19.05
C PRO A 98 -19.42 12.46 -18.90
N VAL A 99 -18.17 12.84 -19.22
CA VAL A 99 -16.98 11.99 -19.06
C VAL A 99 -16.18 12.51 -17.88
N ILE A 100 -16.05 11.69 -16.85
CA ILE A 100 -15.52 12.08 -15.53
C ILE A 100 -14.24 11.32 -15.27
N TYR A 101 -13.19 12.02 -14.88
CA TYR A 101 -11.95 11.38 -14.51
C TYR A 101 -12.08 10.64 -13.18
N ARG A 102 -11.39 9.51 -13.07
CA ARG A 102 -11.42 8.62 -11.88
C ARG A 102 -11.25 9.38 -10.56
N ALA A 103 -10.30 10.32 -10.51
CA ALA A 103 -10.00 11.06 -9.28
C ALA A 103 -11.17 11.96 -8.84
N ASP A 104 -11.89 12.58 -9.79
CA ASP A 104 -13.05 13.39 -9.47
C ASP A 104 -14.23 12.54 -8.96
N ALA A 105 -14.41 11.33 -9.53
CA ALA A 105 -15.40 10.38 -9.05
C ALA A 105 -15.07 9.88 -7.62
N LEU A 106 -13.78 9.68 -7.34
CA LEU A 106 -13.32 9.32 -6.00
C LEU A 106 -13.50 10.49 -5.02
N ALA A 107 -13.14 11.72 -5.42
CA ALA A 107 -13.35 12.91 -4.62
C ALA A 107 -14.83 13.13 -4.28
N TYR A 108 -15.74 12.86 -5.24
CA TYR A 108 -17.19 12.85 -4.99
C TYR A 108 -17.58 11.86 -3.89
N LEU A 109 -17.07 10.64 -3.95
CA LEU A 109 -17.37 9.66 -2.91
C LEU A 109 -16.81 10.08 -1.55
N MET A 110 -15.59 10.60 -1.51
CA MET A 110 -14.92 10.97 -0.26
C MET A 110 -15.68 12.02 0.52
N GLN A 111 -16.22 13.05 -0.13
CA GLN A 111 -16.94 14.13 0.60
C GLN A 111 -18.19 13.66 1.34
N THR A 112 -18.70 12.48 1.05
CA THR A 112 -19.86 11.91 1.76
C THR A 112 -19.50 11.26 3.10
N TYR A 113 -18.21 11.16 3.41
CA TYR A 113 -17.69 10.63 4.67
C TYR A 113 -17.19 11.77 5.57
N LYS A 114 -17.48 11.65 6.86
CA LYS A 114 -17.02 12.62 7.87
C LYS A 114 -15.50 12.56 8.05
N ASN A 115 -14.98 11.37 8.30
CA ASN A 115 -13.56 11.13 8.50
C ASN A 115 -12.97 10.49 7.23
N ARG A 116 -12.07 11.19 6.58
CA ARG A 116 -11.38 10.76 5.36
C ARG A 116 -9.90 10.66 5.66
N ILE A 117 -9.45 9.45 6.02
CA ILE A 117 -8.10 9.17 6.49
C ILE A 117 -7.24 8.71 5.31
N GLY A 118 -6.37 9.59 4.83
CA GLY A 118 -5.44 9.30 3.75
C GLY A 118 -4.06 9.01 4.29
N VAL A 119 -3.56 7.78 4.07
CA VAL A 119 -2.23 7.35 4.52
C VAL A 119 -1.24 7.44 3.39
N SER A 120 -0.26 8.33 3.54
CA SER A 120 0.82 8.56 2.59
C SER A 120 2.20 8.37 3.23
N GLY A 121 3.22 8.35 2.40
CA GLY A 121 4.63 8.15 2.76
C GLY A 121 5.30 7.26 1.74
N SER A 122 6.62 7.34 1.64
CA SER A 122 7.36 6.47 0.71
C SER A 122 7.19 5.00 1.09
N HIS A 123 7.18 4.67 2.39
CA HIS A 123 7.09 3.30 2.92
C HIS A 123 6.02 3.17 4.00
N GLY A 124 5.48 1.95 4.18
CA GLY A 124 4.54 1.62 5.27
C GLY A 124 3.06 1.89 5.00
N LYS A 125 2.70 2.58 3.92
CA LYS A 125 1.32 2.99 3.57
C LYS A 125 0.29 1.89 3.76
N SER A 126 0.43 0.77 3.06
CA SER A 126 -0.55 -0.33 3.08
C SER A 126 -0.71 -0.94 4.48
N THR A 127 0.41 -1.14 5.21
CA THR A 127 0.37 -1.70 6.57
C THR A 127 -0.30 -0.74 7.55
N CYS A 128 0.02 0.56 7.49
CA CYS A 128 -0.62 1.57 8.35
C CYS A 128 -2.12 1.70 8.03
N THR A 129 -2.50 1.75 6.73
CA THR A 129 -3.91 1.74 6.30
C THR A 129 -4.65 0.53 6.85
N ALA A 130 -4.02 -0.64 6.81
CA ALA A 130 -4.58 -1.86 7.37
C ALA A 130 -4.73 -1.82 8.89
N MET A 131 -3.74 -1.31 9.63
CA MET A 131 -3.81 -1.15 11.09
C MET A 131 -4.96 -0.20 11.48
N ILE A 132 -5.09 0.95 10.81
CA ILE A 132 -6.21 1.88 11.03
C ILE A 132 -7.54 1.17 10.76
N SER A 133 -7.66 0.49 9.63
CA SER A 133 -8.87 -0.23 9.25
C SER A 133 -9.23 -1.30 10.27
N HIS A 134 -8.24 -2.06 10.75
CA HIS A 134 -8.43 -3.11 11.76
C HIS A 134 -8.92 -2.52 13.09
N ILE A 135 -8.36 -1.40 13.53
CA ILE A 135 -8.81 -0.70 14.76
C ILE A 135 -10.28 -0.29 14.61
N PHE A 136 -10.64 0.37 13.50
CA PHE A 136 -12.00 0.87 13.28
C PHE A 136 -13.03 -0.28 13.23
N VAL A 137 -12.74 -1.34 12.47
CA VAL A 137 -13.61 -2.52 12.40
C VAL A 137 -13.75 -3.20 13.76
N SER A 138 -12.64 -3.38 14.47
CA SER A 138 -12.62 -4.01 15.81
C SER A 138 -13.36 -3.19 16.86
N ALA A 139 -13.40 -1.86 16.69
CA ALA A 139 -14.17 -0.94 17.55
C ALA A 139 -15.67 -0.91 17.22
N GLY A 140 -16.11 -1.64 16.20
CA GLY A 140 -17.51 -1.69 15.77
C GLY A 140 -17.92 -0.61 14.78
N ASN A 141 -16.97 0.17 14.26
CA ASN A 141 -17.19 1.09 13.16
C ASN A 141 -17.38 0.29 11.85
N ASP A 142 -18.03 0.92 10.88
CA ASP A 142 -18.27 0.30 9.56
C ASP A 142 -17.58 1.11 8.44
N PRO A 143 -16.21 1.19 8.42
CA PRO A 143 -15.50 2.04 7.49
C PRO A 143 -15.56 1.53 6.05
N CYS A 144 -15.55 2.46 5.10
CA CYS A 144 -15.12 2.18 3.74
C CYS A 144 -13.58 2.16 3.69
N VAL A 145 -12.99 1.16 3.05
CA VAL A 145 -11.52 1.00 3.01
C VAL A 145 -11.04 0.81 1.58
N MET A 146 -9.95 1.48 1.21
CA MET A 146 -9.21 1.27 -0.03
C MET A 146 -7.71 1.15 0.30
N CYS A 147 -7.19 -0.08 0.25
CA CYS A 147 -5.80 -0.40 0.55
C CYS A 147 -5.08 -0.87 -0.71
N GLY A 148 -3.76 -0.70 -0.78
CA GLY A 148 -2.91 -1.20 -1.87
C GLY A 148 -2.63 -2.70 -1.80
N ALA A 149 -2.99 -3.36 -0.69
CA ALA A 149 -2.76 -4.78 -0.45
C ALA A 149 -4.03 -5.46 0.08
N THR A 150 -4.12 -6.78 -0.11
CA THR A 150 -5.21 -7.58 0.46
C THR A 150 -5.09 -7.61 1.98
N LEU A 151 -6.18 -7.27 2.65
CA LEU A 151 -6.35 -7.43 4.09
C LEU A 151 -6.89 -8.85 4.34
N PRO A 152 -6.16 -9.72 5.06
CA PRO A 152 -6.58 -11.11 5.28
C PRO A 152 -7.98 -11.23 5.89
N GLU A 153 -8.31 -10.35 6.84
CA GLU A 153 -9.61 -10.32 7.51
C GLU A 153 -10.78 -10.02 6.56
N LEU A 154 -10.51 -9.26 5.50
CA LEU A 154 -11.50 -8.88 4.50
C LEU A 154 -11.42 -9.74 3.24
N SER A 155 -10.37 -10.55 3.09
CA SER A 155 -10.02 -11.26 1.84
C SER A 155 -10.06 -10.35 0.62
N SER A 156 -9.75 -9.06 0.81
CA SER A 156 -9.87 -8.01 -0.20
C SER A 156 -8.98 -6.81 0.12
N ALA A 157 -8.59 -6.07 -0.92
CA ALA A 157 -7.91 -4.78 -0.81
C ALA A 157 -8.89 -3.61 -0.58
N TYR A 158 -10.18 -3.87 -0.55
CA TYR A 158 -11.22 -2.87 -0.32
C TYR A 158 -12.34 -3.41 0.55
N ARG A 159 -13.03 -2.49 1.24
CA ARG A 159 -14.25 -2.75 2.00
C ARG A 159 -15.25 -1.64 1.71
N VAL A 160 -16.48 -2.01 1.44
CA VAL A 160 -17.58 -1.05 1.37
C VAL A 160 -18.31 -1.09 2.70
N GLY A 161 -18.17 -0.03 3.48
CA GLY A 161 -18.86 0.17 4.74
C GLY A 161 -19.92 1.27 4.64
N GLY A 162 -20.90 1.23 5.53
CA GLY A 162 -21.98 2.23 5.62
C GLY A 162 -21.75 3.30 6.69
N GLY A 163 -20.59 3.30 7.36
CA GLY A 163 -20.25 4.26 8.41
C GLY A 163 -19.69 5.58 7.88
N ASP A 164 -19.27 6.43 8.81
CA ASP A 164 -18.82 7.80 8.55
C ASP A 164 -17.32 7.87 8.14
N ASP A 165 -16.63 6.73 8.09
CA ASP A 165 -15.17 6.66 7.94
C ASP A 165 -14.78 6.14 6.56
N PHE A 166 -13.86 6.83 5.89
CA PHE A 166 -13.22 6.40 4.65
C PHE A 166 -11.70 6.37 4.85
N ILE A 167 -11.11 5.18 4.84
CA ILE A 167 -9.70 4.93 5.09
C ILE A 167 -9.05 4.49 3.78
N PHE A 168 -8.02 5.19 3.34
CA PHE A 168 -7.43 4.91 2.03
C PHE A 168 -5.92 5.13 2.00
N GLU A 169 -5.26 4.37 1.13
CA GLU A 169 -3.86 4.57 0.79
C GLU A 169 -3.74 5.70 -0.24
N ALA A 170 -2.95 6.70 0.06
CA ALA A 170 -2.70 7.88 -0.76
C ALA A 170 -1.27 7.82 -1.34
N CYS A 171 -1.14 7.28 -2.56
CA CYS A 171 0.15 7.13 -3.23
C CYS A 171 0.63 8.45 -3.82
N GLU A 172 1.89 8.78 -3.55
CA GLU A 172 2.57 9.99 -4.03
C GLU A 172 2.95 9.95 -5.51
N TYR A 173 3.01 8.77 -6.12
CA TYR A 173 3.44 8.61 -7.50
C TYR A 173 2.59 9.44 -8.46
N LYS A 174 3.26 10.25 -9.28
CA LYS A 174 2.65 11.22 -10.22
C LYS A 174 1.71 12.22 -9.54
N ASP A 175 2.01 12.58 -8.31
CA ASP A 175 1.21 13.50 -7.49
C ASP A 175 -0.26 13.04 -7.33
N SER A 176 -0.56 11.75 -7.52
CA SER A 176 -1.93 11.24 -7.51
C SER A 176 -2.63 11.42 -6.15
N PHE A 177 -1.89 11.51 -5.05
CA PHE A 177 -2.45 11.79 -3.72
C PHE A 177 -3.02 13.21 -3.59
N LEU A 178 -2.58 14.16 -4.42
CA LEU A 178 -3.12 15.54 -4.44
C LEU A 178 -4.53 15.62 -5.04
N GLU A 179 -4.99 14.55 -5.70
CA GLU A 179 -6.34 14.46 -6.24
C GLU A 179 -7.39 14.10 -5.17
N PHE A 180 -6.95 13.60 -4.01
CA PHE A 180 -7.81 13.18 -2.91
C PHE A 180 -8.22 14.34 -2.01
N LEU A 181 -9.22 14.10 -1.14
CA LEU A 181 -9.75 15.09 -0.20
C LEU A 181 -9.69 14.54 1.25
N PRO A 182 -8.53 14.23 1.80
CA PRO A 182 -8.44 13.78 3.18
C PRO A 182 -8.90 14.86 4.15
N SER A 183 -9.61 14.48 5.22
CA SER A 183 -9.76 15.32 6.42
C SER A 183 -8.65 15.04 7.42
N ILE A 184 -8.02 13.87 7.29
CA ILE A 184 -6.88 13.42 8.09
C ILE A 184 -5.80 12.95 7.12
N ALA A 185 -4.69 13.68 7.04
CA ALA A 185 -3.52 13.32 6.23
C ALA A 185 -2.44 12.71 7.11
N VAL A 186 -2.13 11.44 6.89
CA VAL A 186 -1.05 10.73 7.58
C VAL A 186 0.17 10.69 6.69
N ILE A 187 1.32 11.15 7.18
CA ILE A 187 2.61 11.16 6.49
C ILE A 187 3.61 10.38 7.32
N LEU A 188 3.93 9.16 6.86
CA LEU A 188 4.75 8.21 7.62
C LEU A 188 6.24 8.50 7.51
N ASN A 189 6.70 8.83 6.31
CA ASN A 189 8.09 9.12 5.98
C ASN A 189 8.18 9.69 4.56
N ILE A 190 9.28 10.38 4.26
CA ILE A 190 9.58 10.93 2.93
C ILE A 190 10.96 10.47 2.51
N ASP A 191 11.05 9.75 1.40
CA ASP A 191 12.28 9.19 0.86
C ASP A 191 12.34 9.36 -0.67
N VAL A 192 13.54 9.17 -1.22
CA VAL A 192 13.74 9.19 -2.67
C VAL A 192 13.19 7.91 -3.28
N ASP A 193 12.05 8.02 -3.93
CA ASP A 193 11.45 6.98 -4.75
C ASP A 193 10.83 7.60 -6.02
N HIS A 194 10.37 6.78 -6.95
CA HIS A 194 9.71 7.22 -8.19
C HIS A 194 10.52 8.27 -8.97
N THR A 195 11.84 8.01 -9.12
CA THR A 195 12.79 8.94 -9.77
C THR A 195 12.52 9.16 -11.26
N ASP A 196 11.67 8.34 -11.88
CA ASP A 196 11.14 8.54 -13.23
C ASP A 196 10.18 9.73 -13.31
N TYR A 197 9.50 10.09 -12.22
CA TYR A 197 8.61 11.22 -12.11
C TYR A 197 9.23 12.38 -11.32
N PHE A 198 9.80 12.12 -10.15
CA PHE A 198 10.44 13.12 -9.29
C PHE A 198 11.89 13.36 -9.71
N THR A 199 12.08 13.95 -10.89
CA THR A 199 13.40 14.22 -11.47
C THR A 199 14.19 15.31 -10.72
N GLY A 200 13.51 16.14 -9.92
CA GLY A 200 14.10 17.14 -9.02
C GLY A 200 14.58 16.59 -7.68
N GLY A 201 14.50 15.26 -7.50
CA GLY A 201 14.96 14.57 -6.30
C GLY A 201 14.13 14.88 -5.05
N ILE A 202 14.77 14.78 -3.86
CA ILE A 202 14.07 14.84 -2.58
C ILE A 202 13.30 16.15 -2.35
N GLU A 203 13.79 17.27 -2.83
CA GLU A 203 13.14 18.58 -2.63
C GLU A 203 11.83 18.69 -3.41
N GLN A 204 11.74 18.08 -4.60
CA GLN A 204 10.49 18.00 -5.34
C GLN A 204 9.48 17.12 -4.58
N ILE A 205 9.92 15.99 -4.03
CA ILE A 205 9.08 15.09 -3.24
C ILE A 205 8.55 15.82 -2.00
N LYS A 206 9.41 16.48 -1.23
CA LYS A 206 9.02 17.29 -0.06
C LYS A 206 7.94 18.33 -0.41
N THR A 207 8.12 19.04 -1.51
CA THR A 207 7.12 20.03 -1.99
C THR A 207 5.77 19.38 -2.29
N SER A 208 5.75 18.16 -2.84
CA SER A 208 4.50 17.43 -3.07
C SER A 208 3.83 17.00 -1.76
N PHE A 209 4.59 16.54 -0.77
CA PHE A 209 4.06 16.20 0.56
C PHE A 209 3.57 17.42 1.35
N GLU A 210 4.24 18.58 1.22
CA GLU A 210 3.77 19.85 1.78
C GLU A 210 2.38 20.22 1.22
N LYS A 211 2.21 20.12 -0.10
CA LYS A 211 0.90 20.33 -0.74
C LYS A 211 -0.16 19.34 -0.24
N TYR A 212 0.21 18.06 -0.09
CA TYR A 212 -0.71 17.06 0.42
C TYR A 212 -1.15 17.35 1.86
N ALA A 213 -0.22 17.79 2.71
CA ALA A 213 -0.49 18.18 4.10
C ALA A 213 -1.39 19.42 4.22
N ALA A 214 -1.45 20.27 3.20
CA ALA A 214 -2.33 21.44 3.19
C ALA A 214 -3.81 21.08 2.89
N ILE A 215 -4.08 19.97 2.19
CA ILE A 215 -5.43 19.60 1.73
C ILE A 215 -6.45 19.47 2.87
N PRO A 216 -6.17 18.87 4.04
CA PRO A 216 -7.15 18.81 5.14
C PRO A 216 -7.68 20.16 5.55
N PHE A 217 -6.84 21.18 5.61
CA PHE A 217 -7.23 22.53 6.00
C PHE A 217 -8.12 23.25 4.96
N GLU A 218 -8.06 22.79 3.70
CA GLU A 218 -8.89 23.36 2.61
C GLU A 218 -10.27 22.68 2.50
N CYS A 219 -10.40 21.42 2.95
CA CYS A 219 -11.56 20.59 2.66
C CYS A 219 -12.27 20.01 3.89
N SER A 220 -11.85 20.36 5.11
CA SER A 220 -12.42 19.86 6.35
C SER A 220 -12.59 20.95 7.40
N GLU A 221 -13.68 20.91 8.16
CA GLU A 221 -13.90 21.79 9.32
C GLU A 221 -13.07 21.31 10.54
N ASN A 222 -12.66 20.04 10.56
CA ASN A 222 -11.84 19.46 11.61
C ASN A 222 -10.63 18.73 10.97
N PRO A 223 -9.64 19.49 10.48
CA PRO A 223 -8.46 18.93 9.81
C PRO A 223 -7.48 18.30 10.82
N LEU A 224 -6.78 17.27 10.36
CA LEU A 224 -5.64 16.71 11.08
C LEU A 224 -4.53 16.34 10.11
N VAL A 225 -3.30 16.73 10.46
CA VAL A 225 -2.08 16.19 9.84
C VAL A 225 -1.33 15.37 10.88
N VAL A 226 -0.97 14.15 10.54
CA VAL A 226 -0.22 13.21 11.37
C VAL A 226 1.16 13.00 10.75
N SER A 227 2.24 13.26 11.48
CA SER A 227 3.58 13.21 10.92
C SER A 227 4.61 12.57 11.83
N ASN A 228 5.61 11.94 11.23
CA ASN A 228 6.73 11.29 11.93
C ASN A 228 7.76 12.33 12.36
N ALA A 229 8.00 12.45 13.67
CA ALA A 229 9.01 13.34 14.24
C ALA A 229 10.45 12.82 14.10
N ASP A 230 10.62 11.53 13.84
CA ASP A 230 11.93 10.89 13.71
C ASP A 230 12.42 10.83 12.25
N ASP A 231 11.59 11.26 11.28
CA ASP A 231 11.96 11.33 9.85
C ASP A 231 12.33 12.76 9.46
N GLU A 232 13.62 12.99 9.24
CA GLU A 232 14.19 14.33 8.97
C GLU A 232 13.54 15.02 7.76
N ASN A 233 13.23 14.25 6.71
CA ASN A 233 12.59 14.79 5.51
C ASN A 233 11.16 15.22 5.78
N THR A 234 10.41 14.44 6.54
CA THR A 234 9.03 14.76 6.96
C THR A 234 9.03 16.00 7.86
N VAL A 235 9.93 16.08 8.84
CA VAL A 235 10.10 17.24 9.73
C VAL A 235 10.42 18.49 8.91
N SER A 236 11.35 18.39 7.96
CA SER A 236 11.73 19.51 7.09
C SER A 236 10.59 19.97 6.18
N ALA A 237 9.90 19.02 5.52
CA ALA A 237 8.81 19.34 4.58
C ALA A 237 7.60 19.98 5.27
N LEU A 238 7.33 19.62 6.53
CA LEU A 238 6.15 20.05 7.27
C LEU A 238 6.48 21.06 8.39
N SER A 239 7.60 21.79 8.32
CA SER A 239 8.03 22.71 9.36
C SER A 239 6.95 23.72 9.78
N ASP A 240 6.23 24.28 8.80
CA ASP A 240 5.22 25.32 8.98
C ASP A 240 3.77 24.78 9.05
N THR A 241 3.59 23.46 9.02
CA THR A 241 2.27 22.82 9.04
C THR A 241 1.85 22.51 10.48
N GLU A 242 0.62 22.89 10.86
CA GLU A 242 -0.01 22.42 12.10
C GLU A 242 -0.23 20.91 12.03
N LYS A 243 0.24 20.18 13.04
CA LYS A 243 0.28 18.72 12.99
C LYS A 243 0.33 18.08 14.37
N THR A 244 -0.13 16.82 14.45
CA THR A 244 0.13 15.93 15.57
C THR A 244 1.27 14.98 15.19
N THR A 245 2.26 14.88 16.05
CA THR A 245 3.49 14.15 15.78
C THR A 245 3.54 12.79 16.48
N PHE A 246 4.22 11.83 15.84
CA PHE A 246 4.57 10.56 16.49
C PHE A 246 6.05 10.27 16.34
N GLY A 247 6.60 9.51 17.30
CA GLY A 247 8.01 9.13 17.27
C GLY A 247 8.39 8.13 18.36
N ILE A 248 9.61 7.62 18.23
CA ILE A 248 10.27 6.74 19.19
C ILE A 248 11.43 7.47 19.84
N LYS A 249 12.21 8.21 19.06
CA LYS A 249 13.48 8.86 19.43
C LYS A 249 13.26 10.29 19.88
N GLU A 250 12.55 11.06 19.08
CA GLU A 250 12.31 12.47 19.31
C GLU A 250 11.12 12.73 20.24
N ASN A 251 11.05 13.92 20.79
CA ASN A 251 9.90 14.34 21.57
C ASN A 251 8.72 14.60 20.64
N ALA A 252 7.70 13.76 20.74
CA ALA A 252 6.49 13.79 19.90
C ALA A 252 5.23 13.74 20.76
N ASP A 253 4.09 14.16 20.20
CA ASP A 253 2.79 14.14 20.89
C ASP A 253 2.37 12.72 21.26
N PHE A 254 2.63 11.75 20.35
CA PHE A 254 2.45 10.33 20.63
C PHE A 254 3.81 9.62 20.54
N ARG A 255 4.17 8.93 21.62
CA ARG A 255 5.47 8.25 21.72
C ARG A 255 5.34 6.79 22.09
N ALA A 256 6.13 5.94 21.45
CA ALA A 256 6.37 4.60 21.95
C ALA A 256 7.52 4.63 22.97
N VAL A 257 7.26 4.07 24.15
CA VAL A 257 8.24 3.95 25.25
C VAL A 257 8.25 2.52 25.78
N ASN A 258 9.23 2.20 26.63
CA ASN A 258 9.40 0.86 27.22
C ASN A 258 9.46 -0.24 26.15
N ILE A 259 10.08 0.08 24.99
CA ILE A 259 10.16 -0.82 23.87
C ILE A 259 11.04 -2.02 24.21
N SER A 260 10.50 -3.20 24.01
CA SER A 260 11.19 -4.47 24.12
C SER A 260 10.78 -5.41 22.99
N SER A 261 11.55 -6.47 22.76
CA SER A 261 11.23 -7.49 21.76
C SER A 261 10.99 -8.83 22.41
N VAL A 262 9.91 -9.50 22.01
CA VAL A 262 9.60 -10.87 22.44
C VAL A 262 9.41 -11.71 21.17
N ASN A 263 10.36 -12.60 20.92
CA ASN A 263 10.40 -13.43 19.69
C ASN A 263 10.33 -12.60 18.40
N GLY A 264 11.07 -11.49 18.31
CA GLY A 264 11.09 -10.59 17.15
C GLY A 264 9.86 -9.67 17.04
N HIS A 265 8.95 -9.70 17.99
CA HIS A 265 7.76 -8.86 17.99
C HIS A 265 7.89 -7.74 19.04
N ALA A 266 7.60 -6.52 18.65
CA ALA A 266 7.71 -5.36 19.52
C ALA A 266 6.60 -5.35 20.58
N VAL A 267 7.00 -5.05 21.83
CA VAL A 267 6.12 -4.79 22.97
C VAL A 267 6.47 -3.41 23.51
N PHE A 268 5.49 -2.53 23.64
CA PHE A 268 5.71 -1.13 24.03
C PHE A 268 4.45 -0.48 24.61
N ASP A 269 4.65 0.64 25.26
CA ASP A 269 3.58 1.51 25.72
C ASP A 269 3.48 2.73 24.81
N ILE A 270 2.26 3.17 24.51
CA ILE A 270 2.00 4.43 23.81
C ILE A 270 1.67 5.50 24.86
N LEU A 271 2.39 6.62 24.79
CA LEU A 271 2.08 7.84 25.55
C LEU A 271 1.47 8.89 24.62
N LYS A 272 0.45 9.61 25.08
CA LYS A 272 -0.09 10.84 24.46
C LYS A 272 0.24 12.02 25.35
N HIS A 273 1.03 12.98 24.85
CA HIS A 273 1.52 14.14 25.61
C HIS A 273 2.10 13.75 26.98
N GLY A 274 2.88 12.66 27.03
CA GLY A 274 3.50 12.13 28.24
C GLY A 274 2.61 11.28 29.15
N ASN A 275 1.31 11.17 28.88
CA ASN A 275 0.38 10.34 29.64
C ASN A 275 0.18 8.98 28.98
N PHE A 276 0.09 7.92 29.78
CA PHE A 276 -0.16 6.56 29.29
C PHE A 276 -1.48 6.49 28.53
N LEU A 277 -1.45 5.97 27.30
CA LEU A 277 -2.61 5.75 26.46
C LEU A 277 -3.01 4.27 26.44
N CYS A 278 -2.11 3.39 25.96
CA CYS A 278 -2.35 1.96 25.91
C CYS A 278 -1.04 1.17 25.82
N HIS A 279 -1.13 -0.12 26.13
CA HIS A 279 -0.07 -1.11 25.93
C HIS A 279 -0.31 -1.87 24.62
N VAL A 280 0.76 -2.14 23.87
CA VAL A 280 0.70 -2.82 22.57
C VAL A 280 1.75 -3.93 22.50
N LYS A 281 1.33 -5.11 22.03
CA LYS A 281 2.19 -6.22 21.67
C LYS A 281 1.93 -6.60 20.22
N LEU A 282 2.74 -6.12 19.30
CA LEU A 282 2.56 -6.39 17.87
C LEU A 282 2.79 -7.88 17.56
N LYS A 283 2.04 -8.40 16.58
CA LYS A 283 2.26 -9.71 15.96
C LYS A 283 3.04 -9.61 14.64
N VAL A 284 3.27 -8.39 14.17
CA VAL A 284 4.09 -8.12 12.99
C VAL A 284 5.46 -7.62 13.42
N PRO A 285 6.55 -8.13 12.85
CA PRO A 285 7.90 -7.77 13.26
C PRO A 285 8.37 -6.45 12.64
N GLY A 286 9.48 -5.91 13.16
CA GLY A 286 10.19 -4.75 12.65
C GLY A 286 9.79 -3.42 13.30
N GLU A 287 10.79 -2.60 13.63
CA GLU A 287 10.64 -1.28 14.26
C GLU A 287 9.70 -0.35 13.48
N HIS A 288 9.73 -0.41 12.14
CA HIS A 288 8.85 0.38 11.29
C HIS A 288 7.34 0.17 11.57
N ASN A 289 6.96 -0.99 12.11
CA ASN A 289 5.58 -1.25 12.50
C ASN A 289 5.19 -0.59 13.81
N ILE A 290 6.16 -0.19 14.65
CA ILE A 290 5.88 0.68 15.82
C ILE A 290 5.43 2.07 15.33
N TYR A 291 6.11 2.64 14.34
CA TYR A 291 5.70 3.91 13.72
C TYR A 291 4.32 3.83 13.07
N ASN A 292 4.04 2.74 12.33
CA ASN A 292 2.71 2.50 11.74
C ASN A 292 1.62 2.42 12.82
N ALA A 293 1.90 1.75 13.94
CA ALA A 293 0.97 1.62 15.07
C ALA A 293 0.72 2.96 15.79
N LEU A 294 1.75 3.79 15.95
CA LEU A 294 1.63 5.14 16.52
C LEU A 294 0.74 6.03 15.64
N ALA A 295 0.99 6.06 14.33
CA ALA A 295 0.16 6.81 13.39
C ALA A 295 -1.30 6.33 13.39
N ALA A 296 -1.52 5.01 13.45
CA ALA A 296 -2.85 4.43 13.55
C ALA A 296 -3.56 4.80 14.87
N ALA A 297 -2.82 4.82 16.00
CA ALA A 297 -3.36 5.20 17.30
C ALA A 297 -3.79 6.68 17.32
N ILE A 298 -3.07 7.58 16.68
CA ILE A 298 -3.47 9.00 16.54
C ILE A 298 -4.80 9.11 15.79
N CYS A 299 -4.93 8.41 14.66
CA CYS A 299 -6.18 8.43 13.87
C CYS A 299 -7.36 7.89 14.69
N ALA A 300 -7.16 6.82 15.44
CA ALA A 300 -8.16 6.22 16.31
C ALA A 300 -8.60 7.18 17.42
N ASP A 301 -7.64 7.77 18.13
CA ASP A 301 -7.88 8.73 19.21
C ASP A 301 -8.64 9.97 18.70
N PHE A 302 -8.23 10.53 17.56
CA PHE A 302 -8.88 11.68 16.94
C PHE A 302 -10.34 11.38 16.53
N CYS A 303 -10.61 10.15 16.06
CA CYS A 303 -11.95 9.70 15.70
C CYS A 303 -12.77 9.18 16.89
N GLY A 304 -12.25 9.28 18.12
CA GLY A 304 -12.97 8.96 19.36
C GLY A 304 -13.02 7.47 19.71
N ILE A 305 -12.16 6.64 19.12
CA ILE A 305 -12.00 5.24 19.51
C ILE A 305 -11.23 5.17 20.83
N SER A 306 -11.72 4.36 21.77
CA SER A 306 -11.09 4.26 23.10
C SER A 306 -9.67 3.69 23.04
N SER A 307 -8.82 4.14 23.96
CA SER A 307 -7.44 3.66 24.08
C SER A 307 -7.35 2.15 24.30
N GLU A 308 -8.30 1.57 25.07
CA GLU A 308 -8.39 0.14 25.31
C GLU A 308 -8.67 -0.62 24.00
N ALA A 309 -9.66 -0.18 23.21
CA ALA A 309 -9.97 -0.79 21.90
C ALA A 309 -8.80 -0.67 20.95
N THR A 310 -8.13 0.51 20.90
CA THR A 310 -6.95 0.76 20.07
C THR A 310 -5.80 -0.18 20.43
N GLY A 311 -5.42 -0.28 21.70
CA GLY A 311 -4.32 -1.15 22.16
C GLY A 311 -4.61 -2.63 21.92
N LYS A 312 -5.86 -3.07 22.13
CA LYS A 312 -6.29 -4.43 21.83
C LYS A 312 -6.22 -4.72 20.33
N ALA A 313 -6.80 -3.88 19.51
CA ALA A 313 -6.81 -4.07 18.06
C ALA A 313 -5.39 -4.10 17.46
N LEU A 314 -4.50 -3.17 17.85
CA LEU A 314 -3.10 -3.20 17.44
C LEU A 314 -2.39 -4.50 17.85
N SER A 315 -2.69 -5.03 19.04
CA SER A 315 -2.12 -6.29 19.52
C SER A 315 -2.71 -7.52 18.83
N ASP A 316 -3.91 -7.42 18.28
CA ASP A 316 -4.56 -8.50 17.53
C ASP A 316 -4.23 -8.50 16.04
N PHE A 317 -3.68 -7.40 15.51
CA PHE A 317 -3.34 -7.24 14.10
C PHE A 317 -2.29 -8.27 13.65
N CYS A 318 -2.64 -9.09 12.65
CA CYS A 318 -1.81 -10.20 12.14
C CYS A 318 -1.03 -9.86 10.85
N GLY A 319 -1.04 -8.60 10.40
CA GLY A 319 -0.37 -8.19 9.17
C GLY A 319 -1.29 -8.21 7.93
N ILE A 320 -0.68 -8.01 6.77
CA ILE A 320 -1.34 -8.02 5.46
C ILE A 320 -0.61 -8.98 4.53
N GLU A 321 -1.26 -9.39 3.45
CA GLU A 321 -0.64 -10.27 2.47
C GLU A 321 0.64 -9.66 1.89
N ARG A 322 1.65 -10.51 1.75
CA ARG A 322 2.96 -10.15 1.19
C ARG A 322 3.71 -9.07 1.97
N ARG A 323 3.47 -8.90 3.28
CA ARG A 323 4.24 -8.01 4.16
C ARG A 323 4.76 -8.82 5.35
N PHE A 324 5.97 -9.34 5.23
CA PHE A 324 6.62 -10.25 6.16
C PHE A 324 5.71 -11.43 6.56
N GLN A 325 5.02 -12.00 5.59
CA GLN A 325 3.99 -13.02 5.78
C GLN A 325 4.61 -14.41 5.86
N LEU A 326 4.34 -15.14 6.94
CA LEU A 326 4.73 -16.56 7.07
C LEU A 326 3.88 -17.41 6.12
N MET A 327 4.54 -18.16 5.23
CA MET A 327 3.89 -19.02 4.23
C MET A 327 3.90 -20.51 4.61
N GLY A 328 4.81 -20.92 5.47
CA GLY A 328 5.02 -22.31 5.87
C GLY A 328 6.47 -22.58 6.20
N SER A 329 6.90 -23.83 6.01
CA SER A 329 8.27 -24.24 6.26
C SER A 329 8.79 -25.22 5.23
N VAL A 330 10.12 -25.35 5.13
CA VAL A 330 10.82 -26.34 4.32
C VAL A 330 12.05 -26.84 5.07
N GLY A 331 12.20 -28.13 5.25
CA GLY A 331 13.32 -28.71 6.01
C GLY A 331 13.43 -28.19 7.45
N GLY A 332 12.36 -27.61 8.00
CA GLY A 332 12.31 -26.97 9.30
C GLY A 332 12.78 -25.52 9.32
N ALA A 333 13.09 -24.92 8.19
CA ALA A 333 13.29 -23.47 8.01
C ALA A 333 11.93 -22.80 7.76
N ASP A 334 11.67 -21.65 8.39
CA ASP A 334 10.47 -20.86 8.14
C ASP A 334 10.60 -20.05 6.86
N VAL A 335 9.53 -20.02 6.06
CA VAL A 335 9.47 -19.32 4.77
C VAL A 335 8.55 -18.12 4.89
N TYR A 336 9.11 -16.94 4.70
CA TYR A 336 8.38 -15.66 4.67
C TYR A 336 8.38 -15.06 3.26
N ILE A 337 7.33 -14.35 2.92
CA ILE A 337 7.27 -13.49 1.73
C ILE A 337 7.14 -12.04 2.13
N ASP A 338 7.81 -11.14 1.38
CA ASP A 338 7.65 -9.71 1.55
C ASP A 338 7.64 -9.00 0.19
N TYR A 339 6.84 -7.96 0.09
CA TYR A 339 6.72 -7.11 -1.10
C TYR A 339 7.92 -6.17 -1.28
N ALA A 340 8.85 -6.13 -0.31
CA ALA A 340 10.02 -5.28 -0.31
C ALA A 340 10.81 -5.38 -1.61
N HIS A 341 11.01 -4.24 -2.28
CA HIS A 341 11.64 -4.13 -3.59
C HIS A 341 12.51 -2.88 -3.73
N HIS A 342 12.60 -2.06 -2.68
CA HIS A 342 13.53 -0.95 -2.53
C HIS A 342 14.60 -1.30 -1.49
N PRO A 343 15.88 -0.87 -1.63
CA PRO A 343 16.96 -1.24 -0.68
C PRO A 343 16.62 -0.95 0.79
N ARG A 344 15.95 0.15 1.10
CA ARG A 344 15.53 0.46 2.48
C ARG A 344 14.45 -0.49 3.00
N GLU A 345 13.49 -0.87 2.17
CA GLU A 345 12.47 -1.87 2.55
C GLU A 345 13.13 -3.24 2.79
N ILE A 346 14.05 -3.62 1.90
CA ILE A 346 14.82 -4.87 2.04
C ILE A 346 15.62 -4.86 3.34
N ALA A 347 16.31 -3.75 3.65
CA ALA A 347 17.04 -3.60 4.91
C ALA A 347 16.14 -3.79 6.13
N ALA A 348 14.94 -3.18 6.12
CA ALA A 348 13.95 -3.34 7.18
C ALA A 348 13.48 -4.79 7.32
N SER A 349 13.20 -5.48 6.21
CA SER A 349 12.78 -6.89 6.22
C SER A 349 13.90 -7.81 6.70
N LEU A 350 15.16 -7.56 6.29
CA LEU A 350 16.33 -8.33 6.77
C LEU A 350 16.56 -8.12 8.28
N SER A 351 16.42 -6.87 8.75
CA SER A 351 16.51 -6.55 10.19
C SER A 351 15.43 -7.27 10.98
N ALA A 352 14.18 -7.18 10.52
CA ALA A 352 13.06 -7.87 11.16
C ALA A 352 13.25 -9.39 11.22
N ALA A 353 13.81 -10.00 10.16
CA ALA A 353 14.15 -11.43 10.15
C ALA A 353 15.23 -11.78 11.18
N ARG A 354 16.22 -10.93 11.37
CA ARG A 354 17.29 -11.12 12.37
C ARG A 354 16.81 -10.94 13.82
N GLU A 355 15.77 -10.16 14.03
CA GLU A 355 15.17 -9.97 15.36
C GLU A 355 14.35 -11.18 15.82
N ILE A 356 13.95 -12.06 14.91
CA ILE A 356 13.36 -13.34 15.27
C ILE A 356 14.47 -14.18 15.95
N ASP A 357 14.30 -14.40 17.27
CA ASP A 357 15.30 -15.09 18.13
C ASP A 357 15.52 -16.53 17.67
N ARG A 358 16.48 -16.73 16.76
CA ARG A 358 16.89 -18.02 16.20
C ARG A 358 18.39 -18.01 15.87
N ASP A 359 19.05 -19.10 16.22
CA ASP A 359 20.48 -19.35 15.90
C ASP A 359 20.71 -19.80 14.45
N GLY A 360 19.70 -19.65 13.59
CA GLY A 360 19.71 -20.09 12.21
C GLY A 360 20.31 -19.07 11.23
N LYS A 361 20.46 -19.50 9.99
CA LYS A 361 20.87 -18.64 8.89
C LYS A 361 19.69 -17.91 8.26
N LEU A 362 19.98 -16.74 7.71
CA LEU A 362 19.02 -15.95 6.93
C LEU A 362 19.34 -16.07 5.45
N TYR A 363 18.46 -16.73 4.72
CA TYR A 363 18.53 -16.87 3.28
C TYR A 363 17.54 -15.94 2.60
N CYS A 364 17.91 -15.40 1.44
CA CYS A 364 17.03 -14.56 0.64
C CYS A 364 16.84 -15.12 -0.76
N ILE A 365 15.64 -14.93 -1.32
CA ILE A 365 15.37 -15.03 -2.75
C ILE A 365 14.82 -13.67 -3.17
N PHE A 366 15.46 -13.01 -4.13
CA PHE A 366 15.09 -11.66 -4.54
C PHE A 366 14.79 -11.55 -6.02
N GLU A 367 13.64 -10.98 -6.34
CA GLU A 367 13.22 -10.57 -7.68
C GLU A 367 13.33 -9.05 -7.79
N PRO A 368 14.37 -8.52 -8.46
CA PRO A 368 14.43 -7.09 -8.71
C PRO A 368 13.23 -6.62 -9.53
N HIS A 369 12.68 -5.44 -9.20
CA HIS A 369 11.50 -4.91 -9.88
C HIS A 369 11.89 -3.70 -10.73
N THR A 370 11.68 -3.80 -12.05
CA THR A 370 12.02 -2.89 -13.15
C THR A 370 13.53 -2.75 -13.41
N PHE A 371 13.87 -2.56 -14.67
CA PHE A 371 15.27 -2.38 -15.09
C PHE A 371 15.80 -1.01 -14.66
N SER A 372 14.98 0.03 -14.76
CA SER A 372 15.35 1.41 -14.40
C SER A 372 15.74 1.52 -12.92
N ARG A 373 14.91 0.99 -12.00
CA ARG A 373 15.19 0.98 -10.56
C ARG A 373 16.43 0.14 -10.25
N THR A 374 16.53 -1.04 -10.87
CA THR A 374 17.67 -1.93 -10.62
C THR A 374 18.98 -1.28 -11.04
N ALA A 375 19.00 -0.56 -12.18
CA ALA A 375 20.19 0.17 -12.62
C ALA A 375 20.52 1.37 -11.74
N ALA A 376 19.49 2.17 -11.35
CA ALA A 376 19.67 3.36 -10.54
C ALA A 376 20.18 3.06 -9.12
N LEU A 377 19.76 1.93 -8.52
CA LEU A 377 20.06 1.53 -7.14
C LEU A 377 20.96 0.29 -7.07
N PHE A 378 21.74 0.03 -8.11
CA PHE A 378 22.53 -1.22 -8.24
C PHE A 378 23.44 -1.45 -7.05
N ASP A 379 24.25 -0.47 -6.68
CA ASP A 379 25.20 -0.58 -5.58
C ASP A 379 24.51 -0.70 -4.22
N ASP A 380 23.36 -0.04 -4.05
CA ASP A 380 22.53 -0.15 -2.84
C ASP A 380 21.98 -1.57 -2.68
N PHE A 381 21.52 -2.20 -3.78
CA PHE A 381 21.10 -3.60 -3.76
C PHE A 381 22.25 -4.54 -3.42
N VAL A 382 23.43 -4.35 -4.01
CA VAL A 382 24.62 -5.15 -3.69
C VAL A 382 24.95 -5.07 -2.19
N ASN A 383 24.88 -3.87 -1.62
CA ASN A 383 25.27 -3.63 -0.24
C ASN A 383 24.23 -4.19 0.76
N VAL A 384 22.94 -4.02 0.51
CA VAL A 384 21.88 -4.40 1.45
C VAL A 384 21.87 -5.91 1.69
N PHE A 385 22.08 -6.73 0.66
CA PHE A 385 22.08 -8.19 0.78
C PHE A 385 23.33 -8.77 1.47
N SER A 386 24.32 -7.93 1.80
CA SER A 386 25.46 -8.36 2.63
C SER A 386 25.04 -8.79 4.05
N ALA A 387 23.85 -8.39 4.51
CA ALA A 387 23.26 -8.78 5.78
C ALA A 387 22.67 -10.22 5.78
N ALA A 388 22.45 -10.81 4.60
CA ALA A 388 22.00 -12.19 4.45
C ALA A 388 23.18 -13.16 4.38
N ASP A 389 22.98 -14.41 4.87
CA ASP A 389 23.99 -15.46 4.75
C ASP A 389 24.13 -15.94 3.32
N LYS A 390 23.07 -15.91 2.53
CA LYS A 390 23.05 -16.17 1.10
C LYS A 390 21.85 -15.53 0.43
N THR A 391 22.04 -15.03 -0.80
CA THR A 391 20.95 -14.46 -1.60
C THR A 391 20.91 -15.11 -2.97
N LEU A 392 19.75 -15.63 -3.35
CA LEU A 392 19.46 -16.08 -4.72
C LEU A 392 18.75 -14.95 -5.47
N PHE A 393 19.29 -14.54 -6.60
CA PHE A 393 18.70 -13.55 -7.49
C PHE A 393 18.00 -14.27 -8.64
N VAL A 394 16.71 -14.03 -8.83
CA VAL A 394 15.96 -14.46 -10.02
C VAL A 394 15.92 -13.31 -11.05
N ASP A 395 15.41 -13.57 -12.24
CA ASP A 395 15.33 -12.54 -13.29
C ASP A 395 14.58 -11.29 -12.83
N ILE A 396 14.95 -10.15 -13.42
CA ILE A 396 14.28 -8.87 -13.15
C ILE A 396 12.83 -8.93 -13.66
N TYR A 397 11.89 -8.60 -12.81
CA TYR A 397 10.50 -8.40 -13.22
C TYR A 397 10.37 -7.08 -13.98
N ALA A 398 10.22 -7.18 -15.29
CA ALA A 398 10.25 -6.02 -16.19
C ALA A 398 9.06 -5.07 -16.03
N ALA A 399 7.92 -5.55 -15.48
CA ALA A 399 6.64 -4.83 -15.47
C ALA A 399 6.26 -4.36 -16.90
N ARG A 400 6.47 -3.07 -17.22
CA ARG A 400 6.16 -2.49 -18.53
C ARG A 400 7.41 -1.93 -19.25
N GLU A 401 8.60 -2.18 -18.67
CA GLU A 401 9.85 -1.63 -19.20
C GLU A 401 10.50 -2.56 -20.20
N VAL A 402 11.27 -1.93 -21.10
CA VAL A 402 12.25 -2.61 -21.96
C VAL A 402 13.63 -2.35 -21.39
N ASN A 403 14.48 -3.35 -21.35
CA ASN A 403 15.84 -3.22 -20.82
C ASN A 403 16.73 -2.40 -21.75
N VAL A 404 16.85 -1.10 -21.47
CA VAL A 404 17.76 -0.20 -22.18
C VAL A 404 19.10 0.00 -21.45
N SER A 405 19.14 -0.31 -20.14
CA SER A 405 20.33 -0.14 -19.29
C SER A 405 21.31 -1.31 -19.43
N GLY A 406 20.88 -2.45 -19.93
CA GLY A 406 21.66 -3.67 -20.01
C GLY A 406 21.88 -4.37 -18.66
N VAL A 407 21.24 -3.88 -17.57
CA VAL A 407 21.35 -4.51 -16.23
C VAL A 407 20.61 -5.84 -16.21
N ASP A 408 21.18 -6.83 -15.52
CA ASP A 408 20.52 -8.10 -15.24
C ASP A 408 20.81 -8.61 -13.83
N SER A 409 20.07 -9.62 -13.39
CA SER A 409 20.21 -10.19 -12.05
C SER A 409 21.51 -10.99 -11.84
N ARG A 410 22.17 -11.44 -12.90
CA ARG A 410 23.47 -12.12 -12.81
C ARG A 410 24.53 -11.14 -12.34
N MET A 411 24.49 -9.92 -12.85
CA MET A 411 25.41 -8.85 -12.42
C MET A 411 25.25 -8.55 -10.92
N LEU A 412 24.01 -8.53 -10.39
CA LEU A 412 23.77 -8.38 -8.95
C LEU A 412 24.34 -9.58 -8.18
N ALA A 413 24.08 -10.82 -8.65
CA ALA A 413 24.56 -12.04 -8.02
C ALA A 413 26.08 -12.09 -7.93
N GLU A 414 26.78 -11.70 -8.99
CA GLU A 414 28.26 -11.69 -9.07
C GLU A 414 28.88 -10.64 -8.13
N LYS A 415 28.23 -9.49 -7.95
CA LYS A 415 28.74 -8.38 -7.13
C LYS A 415 28.36 -8.52 -5.65
N THR A 416 27.27 -9.20 -5.35
CA THR A 416 26.78 -9.38 -3.98
C THR A 416 27.58 -10.47 -3.27
N ARG A 417 28.06 -10.17 -2.07
CA ARG A 417 28.68 -11.19 -1.22
C ARG A 417 27.69 -12.32 -0.95
N ASN A 418 28.10 -13.57 -1.23
CA ASN A 418 27.24 -14.75 -1.13
C ASN A 418 26.01 -14.73 -2.07
N GLY A 419 26.05 -13.92 -3.13
CA GLY A 419 25.03 -13.91 -4.17
C GLY A 419 25.15 -15.11 -5.11
N GLU A 420 24.02 -15.58 -5.63
CA GLU A 420 23.94 -16.63 -6.63
C GLU A 420 22.74 -16.36 -7.54
N TYR A 421 22.91 -16.61 -8.83
CA TYR A 421 21.81 -16.48 -9.79
C TYR A 421 21.01 -17.78 -9.88
N ALA A 422 19.69 -17.67 -9.94
CA ALA A 422 18.77 -18.76 -10.22
C ALA A 422 18.00 -18.47 -11.51
N CYS A 423 18.07 -19.40 -12.48
CA CYS A 423 17.52 -19.18 -13.82
C CYS A 423 16.00 -19.33 -13.93
N SER A 424 15.35 -19.76 -12.86
CA SER A 424 13.88 -19.88 -12.76
C SER A 424 13.44 -19.97 -11.30
N TYR A 425 12.15 -19.82 -11.05
CA TYR A 425 11.56 -20.04 -9.72
C TYR A 425 11.75 -21.48 -9.22
N ALA A 426 11.67 -22.45 -10.13
CA ALA A 426 11.93 -23.86 -9.80
C ALA A 426 13.39 -24.10 -9.39
N ASP A 427 14.36 -23.52 -10.12
CA ASP A 427 15.78 -23.57 -9.77
C ASP A 427 16.05 -22.91 -8.42
N ALA A 428 15.46 -21.74 -8.16
CA ALA A 428 15.59 -21.07 -6.88
C ALA A 428 15.04 -21.91 -5.72
N ALA A 429 13.88 -22.53 -5.91
CA ALA A 429 13.27 -23.41 -4.90
C ALA A 429 14.12 -24.66 -4.64
N GLU A 430 14.65 -25.30 -5.69
CA GLU A 430 15.51 -26.48 -5.57
C GLU A 430 16.82 -26.16 -4.83
N LYS A 431 17.52 -25.09 -5.22
CA LYS A 431 18.73 -24.63 -4.55
C LYS A 431 18.46 -24.29 -3.07
N MET A 432 17.35 -23.61 -2.78
CA MET A 432 17.02 -23.22 -1.42
C MET A 432 16.74 -24.43 -0.53
N ARG A 433 16.08 -25.48 -1.05
CA ARG A 433 15.90 -26.74 -0.30
C ARG A 433 17.21 -27.41 0.11
N LEU A 434 18.25 -27.26 -0.71
CA LEU A 434 19.57 -27.81 -0.38
C LEU A 434 20.27 -27.05 0.77
N TYR A 435 19.94 -25.75 0.92
CA TYR A 435 20.54 -24.91 1.95
C TYR A 435 19.76 -24.96 3.27
N ALA A 436 18.43 -25.02 3.19
CA ALA A 436 17.51 -24.88 4.32
C ALA A 436 17.68 -25.96 5.39
N LYS A 437 17.75 -25.54 6.64
CA LYS A 437 17.83 -26.40 7.82
C LYS A 437 16.88 -25.89 8.89
N LYS A 438 16.61 -26.75 9.86
CA LYS A 438 15.79 -26.40 11.01
C LYS A 438 16.38 -25.19 11.75
N GLY A 439 15.55 -24.18 11.95
CA GLY A 439 15.91 -22.93 12.63
C GLY A 439 16.33 -21.82 11.67
N ASP A 440 16.55 -22.11 10.37
CA ASP A 440 16.83 -21.07 9.38
C ASP A 440 15.58 -20.30 9.00
N ILE A 441 15.78 -19.09 8.44
CA ILE A 441 14.73 -18.26 7.85
C ILE A 441 15.01 -18.10 6.36
N ILE A 442 13.98 -18.28 5.54
CA ILE A 442 14.00 -17.99 4.11
C ILE A 442 13.06 -16.82 3.86
N LEU A 443 13.61 -15.73 3.32
CA LEU A 443 12.87 -14.52 3.01
C LEU A 443 12.80 -14.33 1.49
N ILE A 444 11.59 -14.40 0.93
CA ILE A 444 11.31 -14.21 -0.50
C ILE A 444 10.85 -12.77 -0.70
N LEU A 445 11.61 -11.98 -1.48
CA LEU A 445 11.48 -10.54 -1.60
C LEU A 445 11.18 -10.14 -3.05
N GLY A 446 10.20 -9.26 -3.24
CA GLY A 446 9.91 -8.66 -4.53
C GLY A 446 8.44 -8.26 -4.74
N ALA A 447 8.24 -7.27 -5.63
CA ALA A 447 6.93 -6.73 -5.96
C ALA A 447 6.25 -7.44 -7.15
N GLY A 448 6.98 -8.30 -7.87
CA GLY A 448 6.46 -9.09 -8.99
C GLY A 448 5.77 -10.38 -8.54
N THR A 449 6.08 -11.48 -9.23
CA THR A 449 5.43 -12.79 -9.02
C THR A 449 6.29 -13.76 -8.19
N VAL A 450 7.41 -13.33 -7.65
CA VAL A 450 8.37 -14.16 -6.88
C VAL A 450 7.73 -14.88 -5.68
N ASN A 451 6.63 -14.36 -5.14
CA ASN A 451 5.86 -15.03 -4.08
C ASN A 451 5.35 -16.42 -4.47
N GLU A 452 5.25 -16.74 -5.78
CA GLU A 452 4.89 -18.07 -6.27
C GLU A 452 5.93 -19.13 -5.85
N ILE A 453 7.19 -18.75 -5.60
CA ILE A 453 8.23 -19.63 -5.12
C ILE A 453 7.85 -20.25 -3.76
N ALA A 454 7.14 -19.53 -2.91
CA ALA A 454 6.70 -20.06 -1.62
C ALA A 454 5.86 -21.35 -1.78
N SER A 455 4.96 -21.36 -2.78
CA SER A 455 4.14 -22.54 -3.09
C SER A 455 4.94 -23.73 -3.65
N LEU A 456 6.07 -23.42 -4.32
CA LEU A 456 7.00 -24.44 -4.81
C LEU A 456 7.91 -24.97 -3.68
N LEU A 457 8.20 -24.12 -2.68
CA LEU A 457 9.21 -24.37 -1.67
C LEU A 457 8.64 -25.06 -0.42
N CYS A 458 7.49 -24.57 0.08
CA CYS A 458 6.91 -25.07 1.32
C CYS A 458 6.43 -26.52 1.20
N ASP A 459 6.66 -27.28 2.27
CA ASP A 459 6.11 -28.62 2.41
C ASP A 459 4.57 -28.55 2.36
N LYS A 460 3.94 -29.44 1.61
CA LYS A 460 2.47 -29.54 1.60
C LYS A 460 2.03 -29.97 2.98
N GLN A 461 1.24 -29.14 3.63
CA GLN A 461 0.57 -29.49 4.89
C GLN A 461 -0.44 -30.61 4.68
#